data_0759988d10d11c38521161fa3c72246b
#
_entry.id   0759988d10d11c38521161fa3c72246b
#
_cell.length_a   1.000
_cell.length_b   1.000
_cell.length_c   1.000
_cell.angle_alpha   90.00
_cell.angle_beta   90.00
_cell.angle_gamma   90.00
#
_symmetry.space_group_name_H-M   'P 1'
#
loop_
_entity.id
_entity.type
_entity.pdbx_description
1 polymer ?
#
loop_
_entity_poly.entity_id
_entity_poly.type
_entity_poly.pdbx_seq_one_letter_code
_entity_poly.pdbx_strand_id
1 'polypeptide(L)'
;MVARRDRDGLTNRDEGARGEDHNSGHDYAHTSKAMDPASMSPEYATAAIPDDLTLDDAGLTLPLSNDPKPEVVHRSITPDDLDMLADVEEELNFRWPETKIDPTLDRMNQVLDLLGNPQHAYPSIHIAGTNGKTSVARMVESLLRAFHRRTGRTTSPHLQSVTERIAIDGVPIHPADFVQTWRSIEPFVDMVDRKSEGNGDPRMSTFEVLTTMAFAAFADAPIDVAVVEVGMGGRWDATNVVHGDVSVITPVGLDHSDYLGDTIEEVAAEKAGIITSRWDKDDLLTPPDNVAIIAEQDPAAMKVVVERAVAVDASVARAGMEYGVVDRSVAVGGQTLTIRGLGGTYDNIFLPLSGAYQARNAATALAAVEAFFGAGSGRQLDVDTVREGFGRVSSPARLERIRTSPSVFVDATHNPHGAHALAETLSHDFSFRRLIGIVSVFKDKHAVGIVDALRDVFDVIVVTEAPSPRAMPVDELAELARTIVGDERVHVAATIADAIENAVALAEEEGEDEGYGLAGAGVVITGSVYSAGHARALLGKEPE
;
A
#
# COMPACT_ATOMS: atom_id res chain seq x y z
N MET A 1 34.19 -28.07 36.93
CA MET A 1 35.59 -28.50 36.66
C MET A 1 36.09 -27.52 35.60
N VAL A 2 36.68 -26.36 35.95
CA VAL A 2 38.13 -26.15 36.27
C VAL A 2 38.98 -26.55 35.04
N ALA A 3 39.72 -25.69 34.35
CA ALA A 3 40.60 -24.56 34.66
C ALA A 3 40.88 -23.80 33.33
N ARG A 4 40.91 -22.53 33.23
CA ARG A 4 41.92 -21.47 33.44
C ARG A 4 43.42 -21.82 33.17
N ARG A 5 44.02 -21.04 32.28
CA ARG A 5 45.36 -20.39 32.39
C ARG A 5 45.60 -19.65 31.08
N ASP A 6 45.71 -18.38 31.05
CA ASP A 6 46.63 -17.31 31.56
C ASP A 6 48.02 -17.33 30.91
N ARG A 7 48.31 -16.16 30.35
CA ARG A 7 49.52 -15.31 30.48
C ARG A 7 50.64 -15.35 29.43
N ASP A 8 50.85 -14.19 28.95
CA ASP A 8 52.02 -13.27 28.95
C ASP A 8 53.06 -13.55 27.86
N GLY A 9 53.62 -12.60 27.19
CA GLY A 9 53.91 -11.22 27.41
C GLY A 9 55.03 -10.75 26.45
N LEU A 10 55.07 -9.46 26.21
CA LEU A 10 56.27 -8.59 26.11
C LEU A 10 57.31 -8.91 25.01
N THR A 11 57.86 -8.02 24.28
CA THR A 11 58.24 -6.60 24.32
C THR A 11 59.03 -6.22 23.06
N ASN A 12 58.87 -5.00 22.62
CA ASN A 12 59.82 -3.96 22.19
C ASN A 12 61.13 -4.27 21.48
N ARG A 13 61.37 -3.43 20.50
CA ARG A 13 62.49 -2.53 20.15
C ARG A 13 62.84 -2.61 18.67
N ASP A 14 62.90 -1.55 18.03
CA ASP A 14 63.58 -0.24 17.93
C ASP A 14 64.60 -0.21 16.78
N GLU A 15 64.60 0.94 16.11
CA GLU A 15 65.69 1.59 15.37
C GLU A 15 66.18 0.94 14.06
N GLY A 16 66.31 1.62 12.99
CA GLY A 16 66.66 2.97 12.71
C GLY A 16 67.17 3.13 11.28
N ALA A 17 66.99 4.31 10.80
CA ALA A 17 67.87 5.18 10.08
C ALA A 17 68.22 5.02 8.58
N ARG A 18 67.85 6.12 7.89
CA ARG A 18 68.68 6.89 6.90
C ARG A 18 68.86 6.24 5.52
N GLY A 19 68.51 6.97 4.53
CA GLY A 19 69.13 8.02 3.81
C GLY A 19 68.66 8.14 2.38
N GLU A 20 68.57 9.36 2.05
CA GLU A 20 68.99 10.15 0.90
C GLU A 20 68.19 10.13 -0.40
N ASP A 21 67.59 11.26 -0.59
CA ASP A 21 67.58 12.19 -1.74
C ASP A 21 67.55 11.64 -3.18
N HIS A 22 66.54 12.02 -3.91
CA HIS A 22 66.76 12.80 -5.15
C HIS A 22 65.55 13.69 -5.49
N ASN A 23 65.89 14.94 -5.53
CA ASN A 23 65.19 16.12 -5.94
C ASN A 23 64.85 16.11 -7.44
N SER A 24 63.61 16.41 -7.86
CA SER A 24 63.35 17.16 -9.05
C SER A 24 62.03 17.92 -8.91
N GLY A 25 62.17 19.22 -8.68
CA GLY A 25 61.09 20.16 -8.57
C GLY A 25 60.37 20.40 -9.91
N HIS A 26 59.09 20.60 -9.82
CA HIS A 26 58.35 21.46 -10.72
C HIS A 26 57.43 22.34 -9.89
N ASP A 27 57.82 23.59 -9.79
CA ASP A 27 57.04 24.72 -9.32
C ASP A 27 55.81 24.89 -10.18
N TYR A 28 54.60 24.76 -9.59
CA TYR A 28 53.40 25.42 -10.06
C TYR A 28 52.98 26.44 -9.02
N ALA A 29 53.35 27.70 -9.28
CA ALA A 29 52.88 28.85 -8.56
C ALA A 29 51.38 29.04 -8.80
N HIS A 30 50.57 28.81 -7.78
CA HIS A 30 49.18 29.27 -7.73
C HIS A 30 49.17 30.77 -7.42
N THR A 31 49.04 31.58 -8.47
CA THR A 31 48.59 32.97 -8.32
C THR A 31 47.08 32.99 -8.28
N SER A 32 46.53 33.09 -7.08
CA SER A 32 45.12 33.49 -6.88
C SER A 32 44.97 34.96 -7.24
N LYS A 33 44.54 35.21 -8.48
CA LYS A 33 43.95 36.52 -8.82
C LYS A 33 42.49 36.51 -8.34
N ALA A 34 42.22 37.31 -7.31
CA ALA A 34 40.88 37.71 -6.99
C ALA A 34 40.25 38.36 -8.23
N MET A 35 39.17 37.83 -8.76
CA MET A 35 38.39 38.46 -9.81
C MET A 35 37.60 39.64 -9.23
N ASP A 36 37.79 40.77 -9.84
CA ASP A 36 37.06 42.01 -9.57
C ASP A 36 35.57 41.81 -9.92
N PRO A 37 34.62 42.02 -8.99
CA PRO A 37 33.19 41.86 -9.23
C PRO A 37 32.62 42.80 -10.32
N ALA A 38 33.38 43.77 -10.80
CA ALA A 38 32.94 44.75 -11.79
C ALA A 38 33.12 44.29 -13.27
N SER A 39 33.64 43.07 -13.53
CA SER A 39 33.92 42.58 -14.90
C SER A 39 32.98 41.46 -15.38
N MET A 40 31.91 41.17 -14.69
CA MET A 40 30.85 40.28 -15.18
C MET A 40 29.92 41.03 -16.12
N SER A 41 29.89 40.64 -17.39
CA SER A 41 28.98 41.14 -18.40
C SER A 41 27.51 40.91 -17.99
N PRO A 42 26.58 41.80 -18.36
CA PRO A 42 25.18 41.79 -17.90
C PRO A 42 24.32 40.64 -18.47
N GLU A 43 24.88 39.71 -19.21
CA GLU A 43 24.13 38.65 -19.89
C GLU A 43 23.69 37.48 -19.00
N TYR A 44 24.10 37.41 -17.73
CA TYR A 44 23.66 36.35 -16.80
C TYR A 44 22.75 36.83 -15.68
N ALA A 45 22.28 38.08 -15.73
CA ALA A 45 21.52 38.72 -14.63
C ALA A 45 20.01 38.84 -14.87
N THR A 46 19.44 38.18 -15.87
CA THR A 46 17.97 38.14 -16.06
C THR A 46 17.54 36.80 -16.65
N ALA A 47 17.66 35.73 -15.88
CA ALA A 47 16.62 34.70 -16.01
C ALA A 47 15.37 35.37 -15.41
N ALA A 48 14.47 35.84 -16.27
CA ALA A 48 13.19 36.36 -15.85
C ALA A 48 12.49 35.26 -15.03
N ILE A 49 12.17 35.59 -13.79
CA ILE A 49 11.21 34.80 -13.01
C ILE A 49 9.95 34.77 -13.87
N PRO A 50 9.39 33.61 -14.23
CA PRO A 50 8.15 33.54 -14.98
C PRO A 50 7.09 34.40 -14.28
N ASP A 51 6.33 35.18 -15.05
CA ASP A 51 5.33 36.14 -14.55
C ASP A 51 4.16 35.48 -13.77
N ASP A 52 4.13 34.16 -13.69
CA ASP A 52 3.16 33.31 -13.02
C ASP A 52 3.60 32.80 -11.62
N LEU A 53 4.80 33.19 -11.16
CA LEU A 53 5.28 32.91 -9.81
C LEU A 53 4.88 34.08 -8.88
N THR A 54 3.84 33.88 -8.09
CA THR A 54 3.48 34.81 -7.00
C THR A 54 4.13 34.37 -5.69
N LEU A 55 4.90 35.27 -5.09
CA LEU A 55 5.34 35.15 -3.70
C LEU A 55 4.22 35.76 -2.84
N ASP A 56 3.56 34.94 -2.03
CA ASP A 56 2.75 35.42 -0.93
C ASP A 56 3.57 35.39 0.39
N ASP A 57 3.01 35.97 1.47
CA ASP A 57 3.66 36.03 2.79
C ASP A 57 3.95 34.66 3.41
N ALA A 58 3.59 33.56 2.75
CA ALA A 58 3.74 32.16 3.17
C ALA A 58 4.79 31.37 2.36
N GLY A 59 5.43 31.94 1.33
CA GLY A 59 6.47 31.33 0.51
C GLY A 59 6.05 31.01 -0.92
N LEU A 60 6.90 30.30 -1.64
CA LEU A 60 6.75 30.01 -3.07
C LEU A 60 5.54 29.08 -3.30
N THR A 61 4.44 29.60 -3.83
CA THR A 61 3.35 28.81 -4.38
C THR A 61 3.72 28.40 -5.80
N LEU A 62 3.94 27.10 -6.04
CA LEU A 62 3.99 26.58 -7.39
C LEU A 62 2.61 26.81 -8.04
N PRO A 63 2.52 27.42 -9.22
CA PRO A 63 1.25 27.58 -9.90
C PRO A 63 0.65 26.18 -10.12
N LEU A 64 -0.60 26.00 -9.71
CA LEU A 64 -1.40 24.87 -10.15
C LEU A 64 -1.53 25.04 -11.66
N SER A 65 -0.87 24.19 -12.43
CA SER A 65 -0.99 24.21 -13.89
C SER A 65 -2.47 24.02 -14.23
N ASN A 66 -3.08 25.03 -14.84
CA ASN A 66 -4.40 24.93 -15.46
C ASN A 66 -4.34 24.27 -16.84
N ASP A 67 -3.20 23.67 -17.18
CA ASP A 67 -3.08 22.94 -18.44
C ASP A 67 -4.07 21.78 -18.47
N PRO A 68 -4.79 21.61 -19.58
CA PRO A 68 -5.67 20.46 -19.72
C PRO A 68 -4.84 19.18 -19.55
N LYS A 69 -5.26 18.32 -18.63
CA LYS A 69 -4.63 17.03 -18.44
C LYS A 69 -4.50 16.33 -19.78
N PRO A 70 -3.36 15.72 -20.10
CA PRO A 70 -3.33 14.79 -21.22
C PRO A 70 -4.39 13.73 -20.96
N GLU A 71 -5.36 13.60 -21.88
CA GLU A 71 -6.31 12.50 -21.82
C GLU A 71 -5.52 11.20 -21.73
N VAL A 72 -5.81 10.39 -20.73
CA VAL A 72 -5.28 9.02 -20.67
C VAL A 72 -5.82 8.30 -21.90
N VAL A 73 -4.98 8.13 -22.91
CA VAL A 73 -5.35 7.38 -24.10
C VAL A 73 -5.47 5.92 -23.67
N HIS A 74 -6.69 5.48 -23.44
CA HIS A 74 -6.96 4.06 -23.17
C HIS A 74 -6.62 3.26 -24.44
N ARG A 75 -5.45 2.65 -24.43
CA ARG A 75 -5.08 1.66 -25.42
C ARG A 75 -5.97 0.43 -25.22
N SER A 76 -6.60 -0.07 -26.29
CA SER A 76 -7.42 -1.28 -26.22
C SER A 76 -6.51 -2.51 -26.01
N ILE A 77 -6.88 -3.33 -25.03
CA ILE A 77 -6.21 -4.60 -24.77
C ILE A 77 -6.61 -5.60 -25.87
N THR A 78 -5.63 -6.22 -26.50
CA THR A 78 -5.84 -7.25 -27.51
C THR A 78 -5.67 -8.65 -26.94
N PRO A 79 -6.20 -9.71 -27.59
CA PRO A 79 -5.93 -11.08 -27.16
C PRO A 79 -4.43 -11.41 -27.10
N ASP A 80 -3.63 -10.91 -28.06
CA ASP A 80 -2.17 -11.12 -28.09
C ASP A 80 -1.49 -10.47 -26.88
N ASP A 81 -1.99 -9.33 -26.39
CA ASP A 81 -1.47 -8.70 -25.17
C ASP A 81 -1.74 -9.57 -23.93
N LEU A 82 -2.89 -10.25 -23.89
CA LEU A 82 -3.26 -11.15 -22.78
C LEU A 82 -2.47 -12.46 -22.84
N ASP A 83 -2.23 -13.00 -24.03
CA ASP A 83 -1.43 -14.22 -24.19
C ASP A 83 0.02 -13.95 -23.75
N MET A 84 0.62 -12.82 -24.17
CA MET A 84 1.96 -12.43 -23.73
C MET A 84 2.04 -12.18 -22.22
N LEU A 85 0.97 -11.60 -21.63
CA LEU A 85 0.89 -11.42 -20.17
C LEU A 85 0.87 -12.76 -19.46
N ALA A 86 0.07 -13.72 -19.93
CA ALA A 86 -0.04 -15.05 -19.34
C ALA A 86 1.31 -15.79 -19.36
N ASP A 87 2.08 -15.67 -20.46
CA ASP A 87 3.43 -16.24 -20.54
C ASP A 87 4.35 -15.65 -19.46
N VAL A 88 4.32 -14.33 -19.26
CA VAL A 88 5.12 -13.66 -18.22
C VAL A 88 4.64 -14.03 -16.81
N GLU A 89 3.34 -14.14 -16.59
CA GLU A 89 2.80 -14.60 -15.30
C GLU A 89 3.28 -16.02 -14.99
N GLU A 90 3.32 -16.92 -15.97
CA GLU A 90 3.86 -18.26 -15.79
C GLU A 90 5.36 -18.22 -15.43
N GLU A 91 6.18 -17.43 -16.12
CA GLU A 91 7.60 -17.23 -15.79
C GLU A 91 7.79 -16.73 -14.35
N LEU A 92 6.99 -15.75 -13.92
CA LEU A 92 7.05 -15.18 -12.58
C LEU A 92 6.59 -16.18 -11.50
N ASN A 93 5.61 -17.02 -11.80
CA ASN A 93 5.09 -18.05 -10.88
C ASN A 93 6.10 -19.19 -10.63
N PHE A 94 7.07 -19.43 -11.52
CA PHE A 94 8.18 -20.36 -11.27
C PHE A 94 9.25 -19.81 -10.33
N ARG A 95 9.18 -18.54 -9.96
CA ARG A 95 10.13 -17.93 -9.04
C ARG A 95 9.84 -18.32 -7.58
N TRP A 96 10.70 -17.90 -6.68
CA TRP A 96 10.51 -18.02 -5.24
C TRP A 96 9.17 -17.39 -4.82
N PRO A 97 8.24 -18.16 -4.25
CA PRO A 97 6.88 -17.67 -4.00
C PRO A 97 6.84 -16.62 -2.89
N GLU A 98 5.90 -15.70 -2.99
CA GLU A 98 5.66 -14.62 -2.00
C GLU A 98 5.39 -15.14 -0.58
N THR A 99 4.97 -16.42 -0.45
CA THR A 99 4.72 -17.07 0.86
C THR A 99 5.98 -17.56 1.56
N LYS A 100 7.11 -17.62 0.86
CA LYS A 100 8.42 -17.93 1.43
C LYS A 100 9.20 -16.63 1.57
N ILE A 101 9.43 -16.22 2.80
CA ILE A 101 10.09 -14.95 3.10
C ILE A 101 11.55 -15.22 3.48
N ASP A 102 12.43 -14.46 2.85
CA ASP A 102 13.83 -14.32 3.24
C ASP A 102 14.04 -12.83 3.55
N PRO A 103 14.08 -12.44 4.85
CA PRO A 103 13.96 -11.04 5.28
C PRO A 103 15.27 -10.26 5.04
N THR A 104 15.56 -9.94 3.78
CA THR A 104 16.72 -9.13 3.36
C THR A 104 16.31 -8.16 2.26
N LEU A 105 17.00 -7.00 2.23
CA LEU A 105 16.91 -6.03 1.14
C LEU A 105 18.09 -6.13 0.16
N ASP A 106 19.00 -7.07 0.38
CA ASP A 106 20.25 -7.15 -0.40
C ASP A 106 20.02 -7.37 -1.89
N ARG A 107 19.07 -8.26 -2.26
CA ARG A 107 18.71 -8.52 -3.65
C ARG A 107 18.05 -7.31 -4.29
N MET A 108 17.13 -6.66 -3.56
CA MET A 108 16.46 -5.44 -4.01
C MET A 108 17.48 -4.31 -4.27
N ASN A 109 18.36 -4.04 -3.31
CA ASN A 109 19.39 -3.03 -3.46
C ASN A 109 20.30 -3.34 -4.67
N GLN A 110 20.69 -4.61 -4.86
CA GLN A 110 21.54 -4.98 -5.99
C GLN A 110 20.88 -4.77 -7.35
N VAL A 111 19.63 -5.21 -7.52
CA VAL A 111 18.92 -5.02 -8.80
C VAL A 111 18.65 -3.54 -9.09
N LEU A 112 18.27 -2.78 -8.06
CA LEU A 112 17.99 -1.35 -8.21
C LEU A 112 19.27 -0.55 -8.51
N ASP A 113 20.40 -0.89 -7.90
CA ASP A 113 21.70 -0.30 -8.25
C ASP A 113 22.07 -0.55 -9.72
N LEU A 114 21.84 -1.76 -10.22
CA LEU A 114 22.06 -2.09 -11.64
C LEU A 114 21.14 -1.31 -12.59
N LEU A 115 19.92 -0.98 -12.14
CA LEU A 115 18.93 -0.19 -12.87
C LEU A 115 19.12 1.33 -12.70
N GLY A 116 20.10 1.78 -11.91
CA GLY A 116 20.36 3.20 -11.65
C GLY A 116 19.44 3.83 -10.61
N ASN A 117 18.88 3.01 -9.71
CA ASN A 117 18.01 3.42 -8.58
C ASN A 117 16.75 4.18 -9.02
N PRO A 118 15.89 3.59 -9.87
CA PRO A 118 14.69 4.25 -10.40
C PRO A 118 13.73 4.70 -9.30
N GLN A 119 13.69 4.03 -8.14
CA GLN A 119 12.85 4.39 -6.98
C GLN A 119 13.21 5.74 -6.36
N HIS A 120 14.34 6.33 -6.69
CA HIS A 120 14.77 7.65 -6.21
C HIS A 120 14.47 8.78 -7.20
N ALA A 121 13.88 8.48 -8.37
CA ALA A 121 13.56 9.47 -9.41
C ALA A 121 12.34 10.34 -9.06
N TYR A 122 11.57 9.98 -8.05
CA TYR A 122 10.32 10.63 -7.64
C TYR A 122 10.13 10.55 -6.13
N PRO A 123 9.40 11.50 -5.51
CA PRO A 123 9.00 11.41 -4.11
C PRO A 123 7.98 10.29 -3.90
N SER A 124 7.86 9.80 -2.65
CA SER A 124 6.99 8.67 -2.34
C SER A 124 6.23 8.82 -1.02
N ILE A 125 4.99 8.29 -1.02
CA ILE A 125 4.18 8.05 0.18
C ILE A 125 4.17 6.54 0.41
N HIS A 126 4.79 6.09 1.51
CA HIS A 126 4.98 4.69 1.84
C HIS A 126 3.99 4.25 2.92
N ILE A 127 3.24 3.16 2.70
CA ILE A 127 2.08 2.79 3.52
C ILE A 127 2.24 1.37 4.05
N ALA A 128 2.37 1.23 5.38
CA ALA A 128 2.35 -0.04 6.10
C ALA A 128 1.16 -0.14 7.06
N GLY A 129 0.91 -1.33 7.58
CA GLY A 129 -0.15 -1.63 8.53
C GLY A 129 -0.69 -3.04 8.33
N THR A 130 -1.66 -3.46 9.14
CA THR A 130 -2.33 -4.76 8.95
C THR A 130 -3.53 -4.60 8.03
N ASN A 131 -4.45 -3.72 8.34
CA ASN A 131 -5.66 -3.47 7.56
C ASN A 131 -5.72 -2.02 7.07
N GLY A 132 -6.39 -1.80 5.94
CA GLY A 132 -6.62 -0.47 5.39
C GLY A 132 -5.56 0.05 4.43
N LYS A 133 -4.41 -0.62 4.28
CA LYS A 133 -3.31 -0.19 3.40
C LYS A 133 -3.79 0.18 1.99
N THR A 134 -4.38 -0.78 1.28
CA THR A 134 -4.84 -0.59 -0.10
C THR A 134 -5.90 0.50 -0.21
N SER A 135 -6.86 0.57 0.75
CA SER A 135 -7.88 1.63 0.75
C SER A 135 -7.24 3.02 0.93
N VAL A 136 -6.29 3.16 1.86
CA VAL A 136 -5.55 4.41 2.06
C VAL A 136 -4.71 4.74 0.83
N ALA A 137 -4.01 3.77 0.23
CA ALA A 137 -3.23 3.99 -0.99
C ALA A 137 -4.09 4.54 -2.14
N ARG A 138 -5.27 3.94 -2.37
CA ARG A 138 -6.22 4.38 -3.41
C ARG A 138 -6.83 5.76 -3.10
N MET A 139 -7.13 6.06 -1.85
CA MET A 139 -7.61 7.39 -1.43
C MET A 139 -6.53 8.46 -1.61
N VAL A 140 -5.29 8.16 -1.21
CA VAL A 140 -4.12 9.04 -1.41
C VAL A 140 -3.91 9.31 -2.90
N GLU A 141 -3.88 8.28 -3.74
CA GLU A 141 -3.75 8.42 -5.18
C GLU A 141 -4.87 9.27 -5.78
N SER A 142 -6.13 9.02 -5.40
CA SER A 142 -7.28 9.78 -5.89
C SER A 142 -7.20 11.27 -5.53
N LEU A 143 -6.79 11.58 -4.30
CA LEU A 143 -6.56 12.96 -3.85
C LEU A 143 -5.42 13.61 -4.64
N LEU A 144 -4.25 12.97 -4.75
CA LEU A 144 -3.11 13.49 -5.49
C LEU A 144 -3.47 13.80 -6.96
N ARG A 145 -4.24 12.93 -7.60
CA ARG A 145 -4.74 13.12 -8.97
C ARG A 145 -5.73 14.29 -9.06
N ALA A 146 -6.58 14.50 -8.06
CA ALA A 146 -7.44 15.69 -8.00
C ALA A 146 -6.61 16.98 -7.95
N PHE A 147 -5.47 16.96 -7.25
CA PHE A 147 -4.46 18.02 -7.25
C PHE A 147 -3.52 17.99 -8.46
N HIS A 148 -3.93 17.37 -9.55
CA HIS A 148 -3.21 17.31 -10.82
C HIS A 148 -1.80 16.70 -10.76
N ARG A 149 -1.53 15.82 -9.80
CA ARG A 149 -0.29 15.06 -9.76
C ARG A 149 -0.40 13.80 -10.59
N ARG A 150 0.62 13.52 -11.37
CA ARG A 150 0.78 12.25 -12.05
C ARG A 150 1.25 11.20 -11.04
N THR A 151 0.52 10.12 -10.91
CA THR A 151 0.75 9.14 -9.83
C THR A 151 1.21 7.80 -10.35
N GLY A 152 2.12 7.15 -9.61
CA GLY A 152 2.34 5.72 -9.69
C GLY A 152 1.84 5.08 -8.39
N ARG A 153 1.07 4.00 -8.47
CA ARG A 153 0.64 3.24 -7.28
C ARG A 153 1.04 1.77 -7.41
N THR A 154 1.68 1.23 -6.38
CA THR A 154 1.86 -0.22 -6.25
C THR A 154 1.12 -0.74 -5.03
N THR A 155 0.36 -1.82 -5.23
CA THR A 155 -0.46 -2.48 -4.21
C THR A 155 -0.34 -3.99 -4.30
N SER A 156 -0.61 -4.70 -3.18
CA SER A 156 -0.58 -6.16 -3.14
C SER A 156 -1.54 -6.73 -2.09
N PRO A 157 -2.05 -7.95 -2.32
CA PRO A 157 -2.05 -8.68 -3.58
C PRO A 157 -3.03 -8.07 -4.60
N HIS A 158 -2.98 -8.52 -5.86
CA HIS A 158 -4.01 -8.20 -6.84
C HIS A 158 -5.29 -9.01 -6.62
N LEU A 159 -6.40 -8.55 -7.17
CA LEU A 159 -7.70 -9.22 -7.11
C LEU A 159 -7.94 -10.15 -8.31
N GLN A 160 -7.75 -9.66 -9.52
CA GLN A 160 -8.10 -10.33 -10.77
C GLN A 160 -6.93 -10.46 -11.73
N SER A 161 -6.08 -9.43 -11.85
CA SER A 161 -4.95 -9.40 -12.79
C SER A 161 -3.68 -8.88 -12.09
N VAL A 162 -2.55 -9.45 -12.42
CA VAL A 162 -1.23 -9.01 -11.92
C VAL A 162 -0.96 -7.53 -12.26
N THR A 163 -1.54 -7.02 -13.35
CA THR A 163 -1.41 -5.62 -13.78
C THR A 163 -1.94 -4.62 -12.75
N GLU A 164 -2.89 -5.01 -11.88
CA GLU A 164 -3.41 -4.18 -10.78
C GLU A 164 -2.32 -3.78 -9.77
N ARG A 165 -1.22 -4.54 -9.71
CA ARG A 165 -0.10 -4.26 -8.79
C ARG A 165 0.69 -3.03 -9.17
N ILE A 166 0.58 -2.57 -10.41
CA ILE A 166 1.24 -1.40 -10.96
C ILE A 166 0.19 -0.53 -11.62
N ALA A 167 -0.14 0.59 -11.04
CA ALA A 167 -1.09 1.53 -11.63
C ALA A 167 -0.40 2.88 -11.90
N ILE A 168 -0.73 3.48 -13.03
CA ILE A 168 -0.27 4.82 -13.43
C ILE A 168 -1.52 5.68 -13.64
N ASP A 169 -1.57 6.83 -12.98
CA ASP A 169 -2.72 7.73 -13.00
C ASP A 169 -4.05 7.02 -12.66
N GLY A 170 -4.01 6.07 -11.69
CA GLY A 170 -5.15 5.34 -11.18
C GLY A 170 -5.64 4.19 -12.07
N VAL A 171 -4.94 3.89 -13.15
CA VAL A 171 -5.29 2.80 -14.09
C VAL A 171 -4.22 1.71 -14.01
N PRO A 172 -4.59 0.41 -13.91
CA PRO A 172 -3.63 -0.67 -14.02
C PRO A 172 -2.78 -0.56 -15.28
N ILE A 173 -1.50 -0.90 -15.16
CA ILE A 173 -0.57 -0.89 -16.30
C ILE A 173 -1.12 -1.76 -17.43
N HIS A 174 -1.02 -1.29 -18.67
CA HIS A 174 -1.46 -2.06 -19.84
C HIS A 174 -0.67 -3.38 -19.93
N PRO A 175 -1.30 -4.53 -20.25
CA PRO A 175 -0.61 -5.82 -20.36
C PRO A 175 0.68 -5.80 -21.18
N ALA A 176 0.66 -5.15 -22.37
CA ALA A 176 1.87 -5.03 -23.18
C ALA A 176 2.98 -4.21 -22.51
N ASP A 177 2.63 -3.16 -21.74
CA ASP A 177 3.61 -2.33 -21.03
C ASP A 177 4.16 -3.09 -19.82
N PHE A 178 3.33 -3.91 -19.15
CA PHE A 178 3.78 -4.85 -18.12
C PHE A 178 4.82 -5.84 -18.68
N VAL A 179 4.52 -6.47 -19.81
CA VAL A 179 5.44 -7.38 -20.50
C VAL A 179 6.73 -6.66 -20.90
N GLN A 180 6.63 -5.46 -21.48
CA GLN A 180 7.79 -4.66 -21.86
C GLN A 180 8.65 -4.31 -20.63
N THR A 181 8.03 -3.90 -19.53
CA THR A 181 8.73 -3.59 -18.27
C THR A 181 9.49 -4.82 -17.77
N TRP A 182 8.84 -6.00 -17.73
CA TRP A 182 9.51 -7.25 -17.35
C TRP A 182 10.73 -7.51 -18.24
N ARG A 183 10.56 -7.51 -19.56
CA ARG A 183 11.66 -7.78 -20.51
C ARG A 183 12.81 -6.80 -20.40
N SER A 184 12.55 -5.56 -20.00
CA SER A 184 13.59 -4.53 -19.81
C SER A 184 14.45 -4.79 -18.57
N ILE A 185 13.88 -5.33 -17.48
CA ILE A 185 14.60 -5.57 -16.22
C ILE A 185 15.12 -7.00 -16.08
N GLU A 186 14.56 -7.97 -16.81
CA GLU A 186 14.90 -9.39 -16.76
C GLU A 186 16.41 -9.67 -16.78
N PRO A 187 17.23 -9.06 -17.68
CA PRO A 187 18.67 -9.30 -17.68
C PRO A 187 19.37 -8.93 -16.37
N PHE A 188 18.90 -7.88 -15.68
CA PHE A 188 19.46 -7.43 -14.40
C PHE A 188 19.02 -8.35 -13.25
N VAL A 189 17.76 -8.78 -13.26
CA VAL A 189 17.24 -9.78 -12.32
C VAL A 189 18.02 -11.08 -12.44
N ASP A 190 18.31 -11.54 -13.66
CA ASP A 190 19.14 -12.72 -13.92
C ASP A 190 20.58 -12.59 -13.41
N MET A 191 21.14 -11.37 -13.43
CA MET A 191 22.47 -11.12 -12.86
C MET A 191 22.45 -11.28 -11.33
N VAL A 192 21.44 -10.75 -10.66
CA VAL A 192 21.27 -10.88 -9.22
C VAL A 192 20.99 -12.33 -8.83
N ASP A 193 20.12 -13.02 -9.56
CA ASP A 193 19.79 -14.44 -9.33
C ASP A 193 21.03 -15.33 -9.40
N ARG A 194 21.84 -15.20 -10.47
CA ARG A 194 23.09 -15.95 -10.61
C ARG A 194 24.08 -15.69 -9.48
N LYS A 195 24.14 -14.45 -8.98
CA LYS A 195 25.02 -14.08 -7.85
C LYS A 195 24.50 -14.70 -6.55
N SER A 196 23.19 -14.64 -6.29
CA SER A 196 22.56 -15.25 -5.12
C SER A 196 22.78 -16.77 -5.11
N GLU A 197 22.50 -17.45 -6.23
CA GLU A 197 22.74 -18.90 -6.36
C GLU A 197 24.22 -19.27 -6.16
N GLY A 198 25.14 -18.43 -6.67
CA GLY A 198 26.58 -18.61 -6.46
C GLY A 198 27.02 -18.52 -4.99
N ASN A 199 26.26 -17.81 -4.18
CA ASN A 199 26.46 -17.68 -2.73
C ASN A 199 25.70 -18.77 -1.93
N GLY A 200 24.79 -19.50 -2.56
CA GLY A 200 23.88 -20.45 -1.90
C GLY A 200 22.59 -19.81 -1.37
N ASP A 201 22.32 -18.55 -1.76
CA ASP A 201 21.13 -17.80 -1.39
C ASP A 201 20.00 -18.04 -2.40
N PRO A 202 18.73 -17.78 -2.03
CA PRO A 202 17.61 -17.91 -2.96
C PRO A 202 17.65 -16.82 -4.05
N ARG A 203 17.03 -17.12 -5.20
CA ARG A 203 16.73 -16.14 -6.25
C ARG A 203 15.78 -15.05 -5.72
N MET A 204 15.65 -13.97 -6.47
CA MET A 204 14.62 -12.96 -6.22
C MET A 204 13.23 -13.61 -6.25
N SER A 205 12.42 -13.29 -5.23
CA SER A 205 11.03 -13.70 -5.15
C SER A 205 10.16 -13.01 -6.20
N THR A 206 8.98 -13.56 -6.47
CA THR A 206 7.97 -12.93 -7.32
C THR A 206 7.64 -11.51 -6.83
N PHE A 207 7.53 -11.31 -5.52
CA PHE A 207 7.22 -9.99 -4.94
C PHE A 207 8.36 -8.98 -5.15
N GLU A 208 9.62 -9.39 -4.96
CA GLU A 208 10.78 -8.52 -5.22
C GLU A 208 10.85 -8.10 -6.69
N VAL A 209 10.58 -9.03 -7.61
CA VAL A 209 10.56 -8.73 -9.05
C VAL A 209 9.43 -7.76 -9.40
N LEU A 210 8.21 -8.01 -8.95
CA LEU A 210 7.06 -7.14 -9.21
C LEU A 210 7.24 -5.74 -8.61
N THR A 211 7.88 -5.64 -7.45
CA THR A 211 8.25 -4.37 -6.82
C THR A 211 9.30 -3.62 -7.67
N THR A 212 10.30 -4.33 -8.19
CA THR A 212 11.30 -3.76 -9.11
C THR A 212 10.65 -3.26 -10.40
N MET A 213 9.72 -4.05 -10.97
CA MET A 213 8.94 -3.66 -12.16
C MET A 213 8.15 -2.38 -11.90
N ALA A 214 7.49 -2.27 -10.73
CA ALA A 214 6.73 -1.07 -10.37
C ALA A 214 7.63 0.17 -10.37
N PHE A 215 8.79 0.10 -9.72
CA PHE A 215 9.72 1.23 -9.67
C PHE A 215 10.29 1.61 -11.03
N ALA A 216 10.59 0.64 -11.89
CA ALA A 216 11.04 0.89 -13.26
C ALA A 216 9.93 1.54 -14.10
N ALA A 217 8.71 1.00 -14.06
CA ALA A 217 7.56 1.55 -14.78
C ALA A 217 7.23 2.99 -14.37
N PHE A 218 7.36 3.32 -13.08
CA PHE A 218 7.13 4.67 -12.56
C PHE A 218 8.19 5.67 -13.05
N ALA A 219 9.46 5.26 -13.12
CA ALA A 219 10.52 6.10 -13.66
C ALA A 219 10.32 6.34 -15.17
N ASP A 220 9.91 5.31 -15.92
CA ASP A 220 9.64 5.41 -17.35
C ASP A 220 8.40 6.26 -17.65
N ALA A 221 7.42 6.28 -16.76
CA ALA A 221 6.17 7.03 -16.92
C ALA A 221 6.25 8.49 -16.44
N PRO A 222 7.38 9.06 -16.14
CA PRO A 222 7.74 10.25 -15.35
C PRO A 222 6.60 10.74 -14.44
N ILE A 223 6.35 9.98 -13.36
CA ILE A 223 5.35 10.32 -12.36
C ILE A 223 5.83 11.46 -11.44
N ASP A 224 4.89 12.21 -10.84
CA ASP A 224 5.18 13.25 -9.85
C ASP A 224 5.34 12.68 -8.43
N VAL A 225 4.70 11.53 -8.15
CA VAL A 225 4.70 10.90 -6.82
C VAL A 225 4.32 9.43 -6.90
N ALA A 226 5.03 8.58 -6.14
CA ALA A 226 4.67 7.18 -5.95
C ALA A 226 3.87 6.96 -4.66
N VAL A 227 2.82 6.16 -4.73
CA VAL A 227 2.09 5.63 -3.57
C VAL A 227 2.41 4.16 -3.44
N VAL A 228 3.17 3.78 -2.41
CA VAL A 228 3.78 2.47 -2.27
C VAL A 228 3.19 1.74 -1.08
N GLU A 229 2.44 0.67 -1.35
CA GLU A 229 1.90 -0.23 -0.31
C GLU A 229 2.93 -1.31 0.02
N VAL A 230 3.20 -1.50 1.31
CA VAL A 230 4.02 -2.60 1.86
C VAL A 230 3.30 -3.94 1.67
N GLY A 231 4.00 -4.93 1.17
CA GLY A 231 3.47 -6.29 1.06
C GLY A 231 3.28 -6.93 2.44
N MET A 232 4.36 -7.07 3.21
CA MET A 232 4.31 -7.66 4.54
C MET A 232 5.36 -7.03 5.47
N GLY A 233 4.98 -6.83 6.75
CA GLY A 233 5.89 -6.24 7.73
C GLY A 233 6.17 -4.77 7.42
N GLY A 234 7.40 -4.46 7.08
CA GLY A 234 7.85 -3.13 6.70
C GLY A 234 9.37 -3.02 6.64
N ARG A 235 10.09 -3.32 7.72
CA ARG A 235 11.53 -3.13 7.84
C ARG A 235 12.35 -3.83 6.75
N TRP A 236 11.98 -5.05 6.41
CA TRP A 236 12.65 -5.90 5.41
C TRP A 236 11.79 -6.14 4.17
N ASP A 237 10.63 -5.48 4.07
CA ASP A 237 9.78 -5.58 2.88
C ASP A 237 10.50 -5.03 1.66
N ALA A 238 10.31 -5.68 0.50
CA ALA A 238 10.97 -5.28 -0.75
C ALA A 238 10.71 -3.81 -1.12
N THR A 239 9.60 -3.23 -0.66
CA THR A 239 9.28 -1.82 -0.89
C THR A 239 10.10 -0.86 -0.03
N ASN A 240 10.76 -1.34 1.05
CA ASN A 240 11.49 -0.46 1.98
C ASN A 240 12.86 0.02 1.48
N VAL A 241 13.07 -0.08 0.18
CA VAL A 241 14.17 0.57 -0.56
C VAL A 241 13.81 2.00 -1.00
N VAL A 242 12.52 2.39 -0.87
CA VAL A 242 12.10 3.77 -1.01
C VAL A 242 12.35 4.54 0.29
N HIS A 243 12.75 5.78 0.18
CA HIS A 243 12.80 6.71 1.30
C HIS A 243 11.53 7.54 1.27
N GLY A 244 10.46 7.06 1.96
CA GLY A 244 9.18 7.75 1.97
C GLY A 244 9.29 9.18 2.48
N ASP A 245 8.83 10.17 1.71
CA ASP A 245 8.68 11.55 2.17
C ASP A 245 7.58 11.62 3.24
N VAL A 246 6.57 10.75 3.07
CA VAL A 246 5.53 10.51 4.05
C VAL A 246 5.44 9.01 4.31
N SER A 247 5.54 8.60 5.57
CA SER A 247 5.34 7.23 6.01
C SER A 247 3.98 7.11 6.71
N VAL A 248 3.13 6.21 6.23
CA VAL A 248 1.78 6.01 6.78
C VAL A 248 1.69 4.68 7.48
N ILE A 249 1.28 4.66 8.75
CA ILE A 249 1.00 3.44 9.50
C ILE A 249 -0.50 3.33 9.72
N THR A 250 -1.16 2.47 8.93
CA THR A 250 -2.58 2.13 9.10
C THR A 250 -2.77 1.22 10.31
N PRO A 251 -4.00 0.89 10.76
CA PRO A 251 -4.19 0.08 11.97
C PRO A 251 -3.39 -1.21 11.97
N VAL A 252 -2.65 -1.45 13.07
CA VAL A 252 -1.84 -2.64 13.31
C VAL A 252 -2.67 -3.64 14.12
N GLY A 253 -2.66 -4.90 13.70
CA GLY A 253 -3.27 -6.04 14.36
C GLY A 253 -2.42 -7.28 14.17
N LEU A 254 -2.72 -8.34 14.91
CA LEU A 254 -2.05 -9.62 14.75
C LEU A 254 -2.42 -10.26 13.40
N ASP A 255 -1.45 -10.46 12.55
CA ASP A 255 -1.51 -11.20 11.29
C ASP A 255 -0.08 -11.63 10.92
N HIS A 256 0.07 -12.74 10.22
CA HIS A 256 1.36 -13.28 9.80
C HIS A 256 2.34 -13.53 10.96
N SER A 257 1.86 -14.08 12.08
CA SER A 257 2.65 -14.29 13.32
C SER A 257 3.93 -15.08 13.09
N ASP A 258 3.93 -16.04 12.16
CA ASP A 258 5.11 -16.84 11.80
C ASP A 258 6.33 -15.99 11.36
N TYR A 259 6.10 -14.75 10.90
CA TYR A 259 7.14 -13.86 10.37
C TYR A 259 7.28 -12.54 11.13
N LEU A 260 6.19 -12.02 11.69
CA LEU A 260 6.16 -10.68 12.29
C LEU A 260 6.22 -10.69 13.81
N GLY A 261 6.06 -11.88 14.43
CA GLY A 261 6.03 -12.06 15.88
C GLY A 261 4.63 -12.30 16.44
N ASP A 262 4.59 -12.73 17.70
CA ASP A 262 3.37 -13.17 18.39
C ASP A 262 2.70 -12.05 19.18
N THR A 263 3.35 -10.88 19.30
CA THR A 263 2.85 -9.72 20.06
C THR A 263 2.57 -8.54 19.15
N ILE A 264 1.64 -7.69 19.59
CA ILE A 264 1.29 -6.47 18.85
C ILE A 264 2.49 -5.51 18.73
N GLU A 265 3.35 -5.50 19.74
CA GLU A 265 4.57 -4.70 19.77
C GLU A 265 5.59 -5.15 18.73
N GLU A 266 5.78 -6.45 18.55
CA GLU A 266 6.68 -7.01 17.53
C GLU A 266 6.17 -6.69 16.13
N VAL A 267 4.88 -6.92 15.87
CA VAL A 267 4.24 -6.58 14.59
C VAL A 267 4.35 -5.08 14.31
N ALA A 268 4.12 -4.24 15.33
CA ALA A 268 4.24 -2.78 15.21
C ALA A 268 5.68 -2.35 14.91
N ALA A 269 6.68 -3.00 15.52
CA ALA A 269 8.09 -2.70 15.29
C ALA A 269 8.53 -3.01 13.85
N GLU A 270 8.05 -4.14 13.30
CA GLU A 270 8.31 -4.47 11.89
C GLU A 270 7.67 -3.44 10.95
N LYS A 271 6.40 -3.07 11.18
CA LYS A 271 5.68 -2.11 10.34
C LYS A 271 6.25 -0.69 10.46
N ALA A 272 6.61 -0.27 11.65
CA ALA A 272 7.26 1.02 11.89
C ALA A 272 8.64 1.13 11.22
N GLY A 273 9.21 0.03 10.76
CA GLY A 273 10.48 -0.01 10.02
C GLY A 273 10.49 0.82 8.74
N ILE A 274 9.32 1.16 8.17
CA ILE A 274 9.23 2.06 7.00
C ILE A 274 9.44 3.54 7.36
N ILE A 275 9.35 3.90 8.63
CA ILE A 275 9.66 5.26 9.09
C ILE A 275 11.19 5.38 9.11
N THR A 276 11.74 6.03 8.09
CA THR A 276 13.17 6.18 7.88
C THR A 276 13.55 7.65 7.87
N SER A 277 14.79 7.98 8.18
CA SER A 277 15.33 9.32 8.03
C SER A 277 16.08 9.42 6.72
N ARG A 278 15.83 10.48 5.96
CA ARG A 278 16.69 10.89 4.83
C ARG A 278 17.87 11.75 5.28
N TRP A 279 17.97 12.03 6.57
CA TRP A 279 18.99 12.93 7.06
C TRP A 279 20.39 12.39 6.79
N ASP A 280 21.10 13.05 5.89
CA ASP A 280 22.53 12.90 5.75
C ASP A 280 23.17 13.67 6.92
N LYS A 281 23.87 12.95 7.80
CA LYS A 281 24.56 13.57 8.95
C LYS A 281 25.59 14.61 8.54
N ASP A 282 25.99 14.59 7.28
CA ASP A 282 26.94 15.53 6.68
C ASP A 282 26.25 16.75 6.05
N ASP A 283 24.92 16.71 5.84
CA ASP A 283 24.10 17.84 5.39
C ASP A 283 23.30 18.45 6.55
N LEU A 284 23.93 19.38 7.26
CA LEU A 284 23.34 20.11 8.39
C LEU A 284 22.30 21.17 7.98
N LEU A 285 22.07 21.37 6.68
CA LEU A 285 21.20 22.42 6.16
C LEU A 285 19.83 21.91 5.71
N THR A 286 19.72 20.62 5.44
CA THR A 286 18.44 19.99 5.06
C THR A 286 17.75 19.43 6.32
N PRO A 287 16.58 19.97 6.73
CA PRO A 287 15.84 19.40 7.84
C PRO A 287 15.36 17.97 7.49
N PRO A 288 15.16 17.09 8.48
CA PRO A 288 14.55 15.79 8.24
C PRO A 288 13.14 15.96 7.69
N ASP A 289 12.92 15.56 6.45
CA ASP A 289 11.66 15.79 5.73
C ASP A 289 10.67 14.63 5.82
N ASN A 290 10.89 13.65 6.69
CA ASN A 290 9.97 12.52 6.84
C ASN A 290 8.87 12.85 7.85
N VAL A 291 7.60 12.67 7.40
CA VAL A 291 6.42 12.79 8.26
C VAL A 291 5.76 11.43 8.44
N ALA A 292 5.64 10.98 9.68
CA ALA A 292 4.93 9.76 10.04
C ALA A 292 3.45 10.08 10.35
N ILE A 293 2.54 9.61 9.48
CA ILE A 293 1.09 9.67 9.68
C ILE A 293 0.64 8.35 10.33
N ILE A 294 0.14 8.42 11.55
CA ILE A 294 -0.20 7.24 12.34
C ILE A 294 -1.71 7.21 12.56
N ALA A 295 -2.38 6.19 12.00
CA ALA A 295 -3.80 5.92 12.24
C ALA A 295 -4.06 5.54 13.70
N GLU A 296 -5.32 5.38 14.08
CA GLU A 296 -5.69 4.85 15.41
C GLU A 296 -5.03 3.48 15.63
N GLN A 297 -4.42 3.31 16.79
CA GLN A 297 -3.66 2.12 17.17
C GLN A 297 -4.04 1.64 18.56
N ASP A 298 -3.81 0.35 18.82
CA ASP A 298 -3.66 -0.13 20.18
C ASP A 298 -2.58 0.67 20.91
N PRO A 299 -2.74 1.01 22.21
CA PRO A 299 -1.75 1.79 22.95
C PRO A 299 -0.32 1.21 22.93
N ALA A 300 -0.18 -0.13 22.92
CA ALA A 300 1.13 -0.78 22.86
C ALA A 300 1.77 -0.60 21.48
N ALA A 301 1.00 -0.76 20.40
CA ALA A 301 1.45 -0.49 19.03
C ALA A 301 1.81 1.00 18.83
N MET A 302 0.94 1.91 19.30
CA MET A 302 1.17 3.36 19.20
C MET A 302 2.50 3.76 19.84
N LYS A 303 2.80 3.20 21.03
CA LYS A 303 4.07 3.48 21.72
C LYS A 303 5.27 3.10 20.85
N VAL A 304 5.28 1.89 20.29
CA VAL A 304 6.38 1.39 19.46
C VAL A 304 6.57 2.23 18.21
N VAL A 305 5.48 2.59 17.52
CA VAL A 305 5.53 3.40 16.29
C VAL A 305 6.06 4.81 16.59
N VAL A 306 5.61 5.45 17.68
CA VAL A 306 6.10 6.77 18.07
C VAL A 306 7.56 6.73 18.52
N GLU A 307 7.97 5.71 19.29
CA GLU A 307 9.39 5.51 19.67
C GLU A 307 10.29 5.39 18.43
N ARG A 308 9.83 4.67 17.40
CA ARG A 308 10.55 4.58 16.13
C ARG A 308 10.66 5.93 15.43
N ALA A 309 9.56 6.67 15.31
CA ALA A 309 9.56 7.99 14.68
C ALA A 309 10.53 8.96 15.38
N VAL A 310 10.50 8.98 16.72
CA VAL A 310 11.44 9.78 17.52
C VAL A 310 12.90 9.34 17.29
N ALA A 311 13.15 8.03 17.20
CA ALA A 311 14.52 7.50 17.02
C ALA A 311 15.15 7.91 15.67
N VAL A 312 14.33 8.24 14.66
CA VAL A 312 14.77 8.67 13.33
C VAL A 312 14.51 10.15 13.05
N ASP A 313 14.10 10.90 14.08
CA ASP A 313 13.81 12.34 14.01
C ASP A 313 12.70 12.71 13.00
N ALA A 314 11.72 11.80 12.81
CA ALA A 314 10.57 12.05 11.96
C ALA A 314 9.50 12.88 12.67
N SER A 315 8.87 13.80 11.95
CA SER A 315 7.67 14.49 12.41
C SER A 315 6.49 13.52 12.53
N VAL A 316 5.60 13.70 13.51
CA VAL A 316 4.51 12.76 13.79
C VAL A 316 3.15 13.46 13.75
N ALA A 317 2.19 12.87 13.04
CA ALA A 317 0.77 13.23 13.13
C ALA A 317 -0.07 11.97 13.45
N ARG A 318 -0.90 12.04 14.48
CA ARG A 318 -1.66 10.91 15.03
C ARG A 318 -3.16 11.13 14.90
N ALA A 319 -3.86 10.10 14.50
CA ALA A 319 -5.32 10.11 14.50
C ALA A 319 -5.87 10.35 15.93
N GLY A 320 -6.96 11.10 16.02
CA GLY A 320 -7.58 11.50 17.26
C GLY A 320 -6.92 12.70 17.96
N MET A 321 -5.67 13.04 17.61
CA MET A 321 -4.94 14.17 18.17
C MET A 321 -4.71 15.30 17.17
N GLU A 322 -3.90 15.07 16.15
CA GLU A 322 -3.58 16.07 15.14
C GLU A 322 -4.61 16.09 14.00
N TYR A 323 -5.17 14.93 13.64
CA TYR A 323 -6.21 14.80 12.60
C TYR A 323 -7.27 13.76 13.01
N GLY A 324 -8.40 13.69 12.27
CA GLY A 324 -9.41 12.67 12.51
C GLY A 324 -10.79 13.00 11.94
N VAL A 325 -11.71 12.05 12.07
CA VAL A 325 -13.12 12.22 11.70
C VAL A 325 -13.84 13.03 12.78
N VAL A 326 -14.50 14.11 12.38
CA VAL A 326 -15.30 14.97 13.27
C VAL A 326 -16.75 14.53 13.27
N ASP A 327 -17.30 14.25 12.10
CA ASP A 327 -18.68 13.79 11.90
C ASP A 327 -18.77 12.80 10.74
N ARG A 328 -19.72 11.87 10.85
CA ARG A 328 -20.00 10.84 9.86
C ARG A 328 -21.49 10.57 9.77
N SER A 329 -22.03 10.61 8.57
CA SER A 329 -23.40 10.25 8.27
C SER A 329 -23.46 9.27 7.10
N VAL A 330 -24.23 8.18 7.26
CA VAL A 330 -24.47 7.22 6.17
C VAL A 330 -25.29 7.89 5.07
N ALA A 331 -24.89 7.69 3.83
CA ALA A 331 -25.55 8.25 2.65
C ALA A 331 -25.79 7.16 1.59
N VAL A 332 -26.66 7.43 0.63
CA VAL A 332 -26.90 6.50 -0.47
C VAL A 332 -25.63 6.34 -1.31
N GLY A 333 -25.11 5.12 -1.37
CA GLY A 333 -23.91 4.80 -2.12
C GLY A 333 -22.59 5.10 -1.42
N GLY A 334 -22.63 5.44 -0.12
CA GLY A 334 -21.44 5.75 0.66
C GLY A 334 -21.74 6.47 1.98
N GLN A 335 -20.97 7.49 2.28
CA GLN A 335 -21.09 8.27 3.52
C GLN A 335 -20.64 9.72 3.31
N THR A 336 -21.16 10.63 4.11
CA THR A 336 -20.72 12.03 4.18
C THR A 336 -19.92 12.25 5.44
N LEU A 337 -18.78 12.93 5.32
CA LEU A 337 -17.81 13.12 6.38
C LEU A 337 -17.50 14.59 6.61
N THR A 338 -17.21 14.93 7.85
CA THR A 338 -16.43 16.10 8.22
C THR A 338 -15.10 15.62 8.81
N ILE A 339 -13.99 16.01 8.19
CA ILE A 339 -12.65 15.58 8.57
C ILE A 339 -11.84 16.78 9.03
N ARG A 340 -11.25 16.69 10.23
CA ARG A 340 -10.19 17.58 10.66
C ARG A 340 -8.87 17.04 10.12
N GLY A 341 -8.27 17.74 9.19
CA GLY A 341 -6.92 17.49 8.68
C GLY A 341 -5.84 18.25 9.46
N LEU A 342 -4.61 18.26 8.93
CA LEU A 342 -3.46 18.99 9.50
C LEU A 342 -3.57 20.49 9.24
N GLY A 343 -4.10 20.89 8.07
CA GLY A 343 -4.23 22.28 7.64
C GLY A 343 -5.54 22.94 8.05
N GLY A 344 -6.60 22.17 8.28
CA GLY A 344 -7.92 22.69 8.59
C GLY A 344 -9.01 21.63 8.68
N THR A 345 -10.27 22.09 8.66
CA THR A 345 -11.44 21.19 8.66
C THR A 345 -12.10 21.20 7.29
N TYR A 346 -12.40 20.00 6.79
CA TYR A 346 -13.02 19.73 5.51
C TYR A 346 -14.40 19.14 5.74
N ASP A 347 -15.43 19.86 5.33
CA ASP A 347 -16.83 19.48 5.51
C ASP A 347 -17.44 18.96 4.21
N ASN A 348 -18.58 18.26 4.33
CA ASN A 348 -19.35 17.75 3.20
C ASN A 348 -18.51 16.88 2.23
N ILE A 349 -17.61 16.08 2.76
CA ILE A 349 -16.83 15.11 2.00
C ILE A 349 -17.71 13.89 1.73
N PHE A 350 -18.09 13.66 0.46
CA PHE A 350 -18.72 12.41 0.07
C PHE A 350 -17.68 11.35 -0.23
N LEU A 351 -17.75 10.21 0.47
CA LEU A 351 -16.91 9.05 0.24
C LEU A 351 -17.78 7.88 -0.24
N PRO A 352 -17.60 7.36 -1.48
CA PRO A 352 -18.42 6.27 -2.04
C PRO A 352 -18.03 4.89 -1.51
N LEU A 353 -17.65 4.81 -0.24
CA LEU A 353 -17.30 3.59 0.49
C LEU A 353 -18.06 3.56 1.81
N SER A 354 -18.45 2.36 2.26
CA SER A 354 -19.20 2.16 3.50
C SER A 354 -18.29 1.79 4.66
N GLY A 355 -18.74 2.05 5.88
CA GLY A 355 -18.07 1.66 7.12
C GLY A 355 -17.29 2.78 7.78
N ALA A 356 -17.37 2.81 9.11
CA ALA A 356 -16.63 3.78 9.93
C ALA A 356 -15.11 3.65 9.76
N TYR A 357 -14.61 2.44 9.50
CA TYR A 357 -13.19 2.21 9.22
C TYR A 357 -12.73 2.91 7.93
N GLN A 358 -13.58 3.02 6.90
CA GLN A 358 -13.25 3.76 5.68
C GLN A 358 -13.24 5.28 5.92
N ALA A 359 -14.08 5.79 6.81
CA ALA A 359 -14.00 7.18 7.23
C ALA A 359 -12.67 7.50 7.94
N ARG A 360 -12.20 6.59 8.82
CA ARG A 360 -10.88 6.71 9.47
C ARG A 360 -9.74 6.61 8.45
N ASN A 361 -9.83 5.69 7.47
CA ASN A 361 -8.88 5.59 6.37
C ASN A 361 -8.84 6.90 5.55
N ALA A 362 -10.00 7.52 5.28
CA ALA A 362 -10.07 8.80 4.58
C ALA A 362 -9.38 9.93 5.34
N ALA A 363 -9.56 10.02 6.66
CA ALA A 363 -8.85 10.99 7.48
C ALA A 363 -7.33 10.77 7.44
N THR A 364 -6.88 9.51 7.46
CA THR A 364 -5.46 9.15 7.35
C THR A 364 -4.89 9.50 5.96
N ALA A 365 -5.63 9.21 4.90
CA ALA A 365 -5.24 9.55 3.52
C ALA A 365 -5.14 11.08 3.31
N LEU A 366 -6.11 11.84 3.83
CA LEU A 366 -6.07 13.31 3.78
C LEU A 366 -4.84 13.85 4.50
N ALA A 367 -4.58 13.40 5.74
CA ALA A 367 -3.40 13.82 6.50
C ALA A 367 -2.08 13.49 5.77
N ALA A 368 -2.01 12.34 5.09
CA ALA A 368 -0.83 11.96 4.30
C ALA A 368 -0.62 12.90 3.10
N VAL A 369 -1.69 13.26 2.39
CA VAL A 369 -1.62 14.19 1.26
C VAL A 369 -1.31 15.61 1.73
N GLU A 370 -1.90 16.06 2.85
CA GLU A 370 -1.58 17.34 3.47
C GLU A 370 -0.10 17.43 3.85
N ALA A 371 0.43 16.37 4.49
CA ALA A 371 1.85 16.29 4.85
C ALA A 371 2.75 16.35 3.60
N PHE A 372 2.38 15.62 2.54
CA PHE A 372 3.12 15.61 1.28
C PHE A 372 3.19 17.00 0.62
N PHE A 373 2.11 17.77 0.66
CA PHE A 373 2.08 19.16 0.16
C PHE A 373 2.62 20.19 1.17
N GLY A 374 3.09 19.77 2.33
CA GLY A 374 3.56 20.66 3.39
C GLY A 374 2.43 21.50 3.98
N ALA A 375 1.19 21.02 3.90
CA ALA A 375 0.05 21.63 4.56
C ALA A 375 0.17 21.52 6.09
N GLY A 376 -0.32 22.53 6.79
CA GLY A 376 -0.26 22.60 8.25
C GLY A 376 -1.11 23.75 8.76
N SER A 377 -0.95 24.14 10.01
CA SER A 377 -1.77 25.22 10.61
C SER A 377 -1.75 26.48 9.76
N GLY A 378 -2.92 26.88 9.23
CA GLY A 378 -3.09 28.03 8.36
C GLY A 378 -2.77 27.79 6.87
N ARG A 379 -2.49 26.55 6.48
CA ARG A 379 -2.22 26.14 5.09
C ARG A 379 -3.12 24.96 4.71
N GLN A 380 -4.41 25.20 4.65
CA GLN A 380 -5.42 24.21 4.27
C GLN A 380 -5.38 23.99 2.75
N LEU A 381 -5.51 22.72 2.33
CA LEU A 381 -5.70 22.39 0.92
C LEU A 381 -7.07 22.90 0.43
N ASP A 382 -7.21 23.08 -0.88
CA ASP A 382 -8.49 23.46 -1.49
C ASP A 382 -9.57 22.42 -1.18
N VAL A 383 -10.64 22.86 -0.51
CA VAL A 383 -11.72 21.99 -0.01
C VAL A 383 -12.49 21.33 -1.14
N ASP A 384 -12.74 22.03 -2.24
CA ASP A 384 -13.51 21.50 -3.37
C ASP A 384 -12.69 20.45 -4.14
N THR A 385 -11.38 20.65 -4.29
CA THR A 385 -10.46 19.64 -4.85
C THR A 385 -10.40 18.39 -3.97
N VAL A 386 -10.39 18.55 -2.63
CA VAL A 386 -10.45 17.42 -1.69
C VAL A 386 -11.77 16.66 -1.82
N ARG A 387 -12.90 17.38 -1.95
CA ARG A 387 -14.23 16.76 -2.19
C ARG A 387 -14.26 15.98 -3.51
N GLU A 388 -13.72 16.56 -4.57
CA GLU A 388 -13.59 15.90 -5.87
C GLU A 388 -12.76 14.61 -5.76
N GLY A 389 -11.61 14.68 -5.10
CA GLY A 389 -10.72 13.55 -4.91
C GLY A 389 -11.39 12.39 -4.18
N PHE A 390 -12.05 12.66 -3.05
CA PHE A 390 -12.77 11.62 -2.33
C PHE A 390 -13.98 11.08 -3.07
N GLY A 391 -14.72 11.92 -3.77
CA GLY A 391 -15.90 11.51 -4.53
C GLY A 391 -15.61 10.54 -5.69
N ARG A 392 -14.34 10.47 -6.13
CA ARG A 392 -13.89 9.58 -7.21
C ARG A 392 -13.20 8.30 -6.72
N VAL A 393 -13.10 8.11 -5.41
CA VAL A 393 -12.41 6.94 -4.84
C VAL A 393 -13.13 5.65 -5.24
N SER A 394 -12.36 4.70 -5.79
CA SER A 394 -12.75 3.31 -5.95
C SER A 394 -11.84 2.43 -5.09
N SER A 395 -12.41 1.47 -4.38
CA SER A 395 -11.66 0.47 -3.62
C SER A 395 -12.32 -0.90 -3.83
N PRO A 396 -11.95 -1.60 -4.91
CA PRO A 396 -12.53 -2.88 -5.27
C PRO A 396 -12.46 -3.90 -4.15
N ALA A 397 -13.48 -4.71 -4.03
CA ALA A 397 -13.63 -5.71 -2.98
C ALA A 397 -13.47 -5.16 -1.54
N ARG A 398 -13.92 -3.92 -1.29
CA ARG A 398 -14.06 -3.35 0.06
C ARG A 398 -15.53 -3.00 0.30
N LEU A 399 -16.31 -4.03 0.63
CA LEU A 399 -17.78 -4.00 0.69
C LEU A 399 -18.38 -3.38 -0.58
N GLU A 400 -17.81 -3.77 -1.72
CA GLU A 400 -18.17 -3.30 -3.06
C GLU A 400 -19.50 -3.90 -3.47
N ARG A 401 -20.49 -3.04 -3.77
CA ARG A 401 -21.78 -3.51 -4.28
C ARG A 401 -21.69 -3.75 -5.79
N ILE A 402 -21.82 -5.02 -6.19
CA ILE A 402 -21.74 -5.42 -7.59
C ILE A 402 -23.12 -5.55 -8.24
N ARG A 403 -24.13 -6.00 -7.49
CA ARG A 403 -25.50 -6.19 -7.96
C ARG A 403 -26.47 -5.47 -7.02
N THR A 404 -27.61 -5.01 -7.55
CA THR A 404 -28.59 -4.22 -6.79
C THR A 404 -29.81 -5.01 -6.33
N SER A 405 -30.15 -6.12 -7.00
CA SER A 405 -31.36 -6.90 -6.68
C SER A 405 -31.16 -8.39 -6.99
N PRO A 406 -31.05 -9.29 -5.96
CA PRO A 406 -30.74 -8.91 -4.59
C PRO A 406 -29.43 -8.12 -4.53
N SER A 407 -29.22 -7.36 -3.45
CA SER A 407 -27.94 -6.66 -3.28
C SER A 407 -26.81 -7.67 -3.07
N VAL A 408 -25.81 -7.69 -3.96
CA VAL A 408 -24.62 -8.55 -3.82
C VAL A 408 -23.39 -7.66 -3.58
N PHE A 409 -22.71 -7.94 -2.48
CA PHE A 409 -21.47 -7.27 -2.08
C PHE A 409 -20.29 -8.23 -2.12
N VAL A 410 -19.12 -7.68 -2.41
CA VAL A 410 -17.85 -8.40 -2.33
C VAL A 410 -16.91 -7.69 -1.38
N ASP A 411 -16.31 -8.45 -0.47
CA ASP A 411 -15.34 -7.94 0.49
C ASP A 411 -14.14 -8.89 0.62
N ALA A 412 -12.93 -8.35 0.59
CA ALA A 412 -11.68 -9.10 0.64
C ALA A 412 -11.16 -9.34 2.08
N THR A 413 -12.00 -9.22 3.08
CA THR A 413 -11.67 -9.55 4.47
C THR A 413 -11.18 -11.00 4.57
N HIS A 414 -10.08 -11.21 5.29
CA HIS A 414 -9.42 -12.51 5.42
C HIS A 414 -8.73 -12.72 6.79
N ASN A 415 -9.05 -11.86 7.77
CA ASN A 415 -8.57 -11.98 9.16
C ASN A 415 -9.67 -11.55 10.14
N PRO A 416 -9.60 -11.96 11.42
CA PRO A 416 -10.65 -11.65 12.40
C PRO A 416 -10.89 -10.16 12.61
N HIS A 417 -9.83 -9.33 12.62
CA HIS A 417 -9.96 -7.88 12.80
C HIS A 417 -10.74 -7.23 11.63
N GLY A 418 -10.49 -7.65 10.39
CA GLY A 418 -11.27 -7.22 9.23
C GLY A 418 -12.72 -7.73 9.29
N ALA A 419 -12.95 -8.97 9.75
CA ALA A 419 -14.27 -9.55 9.89
C ALA A 419 -15.13 -8.81 10.92
N HIS A 420 -14.56 -8.36 12.03
CA HIS A 420 -15.25 -7.50 12.99
C HIS A 420 -15.64 -6.15 12.38
N ALA A 421 -14.75 -5.51 11.64
CA ALA A 421 -15.05 -4.22 10.98
C ALA A 421 -16.13 -4.38 9.90
N LEU A 422 -16.14 -5.49 9.16
CA LEU A 422 -17.19 -5.84 8.20
C LEU A 422 -18.52 -6.06 8.92
N ALA A 423 -18.55 -6.84 10.00
CA ALA A 423 -19.75 -7.12 10.79
C ALA A 423 -20.35 -5.84 11.38
N GLU A 424 -19.52 -4.97 11.97
CA GLU A 424 -19.94 -3.67 12.46
C GLU A 424 -20.57 -2.82 11.37
N THR A 425 -19.96 -2.76 10.20
CA THR A 425 -20.47 -1.99 9.07
C THR A 425 -21.80 -2.52 8.56
N LEU A 426 -21.91 -3.84 8.37
CA LEU A 426 -23.16 -4.47 7.90
C LEU A 426 -24.32 -4.23 8.88
N SER A 427 -24.03 -4.22 10.20
CA SER A 427 -25.05 -4.00 11.23
C SER A 427 -25.46 -2.54 11.37
N HIS A 428 -24.55 -1.57 11.14
CA HIS A 428 -24.83 -0.15 11.41
C HIS A 428 -25.16 0.66 10.17
N ASP A 429 -24.56 0.33 9.03
CA ASP A 429 -24.72 1.13 7.80
C ASP A 429 -25.84 0.60 6.89
N PHE A 430 -26.30 -0.64 7.12
CA PHE A 430 -27.29 -1.30 6.27
C PHE A 430 -28.47 -1.82 7.10
N SER A 431 -29.61 -1.98 6.46
CA SER A 431 -30.81 -2.60 7.03
C SER A 431 -31.27 -3.72 6.09
N PHE A 432 -30.71 -4.91 6.29
CA PHE A 432 -31.15 -6.10 5.59
C PHE A 432 -32.23 -6.81 6.39
N ARG A 433 -33.26 -7.30 5.71
CA ARG A 433 -34.23 -8.23 6.28
C ARG A 433 -33.62 -9.63 6.45
N ARG A 434 -32.80 -10.02 5.48
CA ARG A 434 -32.03 -11.25 5.46
C ARG A 434 -30.67 -11.00 4.82
N LEU A 435 -29.64 -11.50 5.45
CA LEU A 435 -28.27 -11.37 4.95
C LEU A 435 -27.61 -12.73 4.85
N ILE A 436 -27.14 -13.08 3.66
CA ILE A 436 -26.51 -14.35 3.35
C ILE A 436 -25.01 -14.13 3.15
N GLY A 437 -24.18 -14.83 3.92
CA GLY A 437 -22.73 -14.80 3.76
C GLY A 437 -22.24 -15.95 2.88
N ILE A 438 -21.43 -15.66 1.86
CA ILE A 438 -20.64 -16.65 1.14
C ILE A 438 -19.22 -16.55 1.71
N VAL A 439 -18.75 -17.63 2.35
CA VAL A 439 -17.49 -17.62 3.09
C VAL A 439 -16.53 -18.67 2.55
N SER A 440 -15.30 -18.27 2.28
CA SER A 440 -14.19 -19.15 1.92
C SER A 440 -12.92 -18.62 2.59
N VAL A 441 -12.10 -19.50 3.16
CA VAL A 441 -10.94 -19.12 3.96
C VAL A 441 -9.73 -19.97 3.57
N PHE A 442 -8.52 -19.43 3.70
CA PHE A 442 -7.29 -20.19 3.54
C PHE A 442 -6.90 -20.93 4.82
N LYS A 443 -6.20 -22.08 4.67
CA LYS A 443 -5.74 -22.91 5.80
C LYS A 443 -4.84 -22.16 6.78
N ASP A 444 -4.05 -21.22 6.28
CA ASP A 444 -3.12 -20.40 7.06
C ASP A 444 -3.77 -19.20 7.76
N LYS A 445 -5.10 -19.06 7.66
CA LYS A 445 -5.85 -17.97 8.29
C LYS A 445 -6.67 -18.48 9.48
N HIS A 446 -6.99 -17.57 10.40
CA HIS A 446 -7.74 -17.89 11.61
C HIS A 446 -9.24 -17.98 11.32
N ALA A 447 -9.66 -19.09 10.65
CA ALA A 447 -11.03 -19.29 10.17
C ALA A 447 -12.07 -19.20 11.30
N VAL A 448 -11.78 -19.77 12.49
CA VAL A 448 -12.67 -19.69 13.67
C VAL A 448 -13.01 -18.24 13.99
N GLY A 449 -12.00 -17.37 14.09
CA GLY A 449 -12.21 -15.96 14.45
C GLY A 449 -12.94 -15.17 13.36
N ILE A 450 -12.76 -15.54 12.07
CA ILE A 450 -13.49 -14.92 10.96
C ILE A 450 -14.97 -15.29 11.04
N VAL A 451 -15.30 -16.57 11.14
CA VAL A 451 -16.70 -17.05 11.19
C VAL A 451 -17.40 -16.56 12.46
N ASP A 452 -16.72 -16.57 13.61
CA ASP A 452 -17.25 -16.10 14.88
C ASP A 452 -17.60 -14.62 14.86
N ALA A 453 -16.75 -13.78 14.23
CA ALA A 453 -17.01 -12.35 14.08
C ALA A 453 -18.25 -12.05 13.19
N LEU A 454 -18.58 -12.95 12.26
CA LEU A 454 -19.69 -12.79 11.32
C LEU A 454 -20.97 -13.53 11.73
N ARG A 455 -20.94 -14.31 12.81
CA ARG A 455 -22.02 -15.23 13.22
C ARG A 455 -23.37 -14.56 13.50
N ASP A 456 -23.34 -13.34 14.05
CA ASP A 456 -24.55 -12.61 14.44
C ASP A 456 -25.08 -11.69 13.33
N VAL A 457 -24.35 -11.60 12.20
CA VAL A 457 -24.68 -10.72 11.07
C VAL A 457 -25.30 -11.49 9.91
N PHE A 458 -24.81 -12.69 9.62
CA PHE A 458 -25.37 -13.52 8.56
C PHE A 458 -26.47 -14.42 9.09
N ASP A 459 -27.64 -14.39 8.49
CA ASP A 459 -28.73 -15.33 8.80
C ASP A 459 -28.41 -16.73 8.30
N VAL A 460 -27.73 -16.83 7.16
CA VAL A 460 -27.26 -18.07 6.52
C VAL A 460 -25.83 -17.89 6.04
N ILE A 461 -25.03 -18.94 6.18
CA ILE A 461 -23.68 -19.01 5.63
C ILE A 461 -23.62 -20.09 4.55
N VAL A 462 -23.22 -19.74 3.34
CA VAL A 462 -22.85 -20.67 2.28
C VAL A 462 -21.33 -20.77 2.27
N VAL A 463 -20.80 -21.91 2.66
CA VAL A 463 -19.36 -22.16 2.62
C VAL A 463 -18.94 -22.73 1.28
N THR A 464 -17.79 -22.30 0.78
CA THR A 464 -17.22 -22.77 -0.49
C THR A 464 -15.69 -22.78 -0.42
N GLU A 465 -15.06 -23.41 -1.40
CA GLU A 465 -13.62 -23.45 -1.51
C GLU A 465 -13.10 -22.26 -2.35
N ALA A 466 -12.06 -21.59 -1.85
CA ALA A 466 -11.40 -20.54 -2.62
C ALA A 466 -10.63 -21.14 -3.82
N PRO A 467 -10.51 -20.44 -4.97
CA PRO A 467 -9.80 -20.94 -6.15
C PRO A 467 -8.26 -20.87 -5.94
N SER A 468 -7.75 -21.64 -4.99
CA SER A 468 -6.34 -21.64 -4.61
C SER A 468 -5.94 -22.95 -3.93
N PRO A 469 -4.74 -23.49 -4.17
CA PRO A 469 -4.24 -24.66 -3.45
C PRO A 469 -4.07 -24.43 -1.94
N ARG A 470 -4.10 -23.17 -1.48
CA ARG A 470 -4.08 -22.80 -0.05
C ARG A 470 -5.47 -22.84 0.60
N ALA A 471 -6.52 -23.06 -0.17
CA ALA A 471 -7.88 -23.08 0.36
C ALA A 471 -8.06 -24.11 1.47
N MET A 472 -8.82 -23.75 2.50
CA MET A 472 -9.35 -24.71 3.45
C MET A 472 -10.38 -25.60 2.71
N PRO A 473 -10.30 -26.94 2.84
CA PRO A 473 -11.30 -27.83 2.23
C PRO A 473 -12.71 -27.45 2.68
N VAL A 474 -13.64 -27.47 1.74
CA VAL A 474 -15.02 -27.02 2.00
C VAL A 474 -15.68 -27.80 3.14
N ASP A 475 -15.43 -29.10 3.25
CA ASP A 475 -16.00 -29.93 4.31
C ASP A 475 -15.46 -29.54 5.71
N GLU A 476 -14.17 -29.20 5.81
CA GLU A 476 -13.53 -28.73 7.04
C GLU A 476 -14.11 -27.37 7.47
N LEU A 477 -14.25 -26.43 6.53
CA LEU A 477 -14.85 -25.13 6.78
C LEU A 477 -16.33 -25.25 7.17
N ALA A 478 -17.06 -26.19 6.54
CA ALA A 478 -18.46 -26.45 6.85
C ALA A 478 -18.65 -26.97 8.28
N GLU A 479 -17.83 -27.94 8.71
CA GLU A 479 -17.87 -28.48 10.07
C GLU A 479 -17.54 -27.41 11.11
N LEU A 480 -16.52 -26.58 10.83
CA LEU A 480 -16.17 -25.45 11.66
C LEU A 480 -17.33 -24.45 11.76
N ALA A 481 -17.91 -24.05 10.63
CA ALA A 481 -19.02 -23.10 10.59
C ALA A 481 -20.24 -23.63 11.37
N ARG A 482 -20.62 -24.89 11.17
CA ARG A 482 -21.74 -25.56 11.92
C ARG A 482 -21.52 -25.52 13.42
N THR A 483 -20.29 -25.73 13.86
CA THR A 483 -19.96 -25.67 15.29
C THR A 483 -20.21 -24.28 15.88
N ILE A 484 -20.05 -23.21 15.09
CA ILE A 484 -20.16 -21.82 15.56
C ILE A 484 -21.61 -21.28 15.41
N VAL A 485 -22.26 -21.53 14.26
CA VAL A 485 -23.54 -20.92 13.92
C VAL A 485 -24.73 -21.88 13.95
N GLY A 486 -24.50 -23.20 14.07
CA GLY A 486 -25.51 -24.24 14.03
C GLY A 486 -25.72 -24.82 12.62
N ASP A 487 -26.17 -26.07 12.58
CA ASP A 487 -26.28 -26.89 11.37
C ASP A 487 -27.24 -26.31 10.32
N GLU A 488 -28.38 -25.79 10.79
CA GLU A 488 -29.48 -25.26 9.96
C GLU A 488 -29.11 -23.98 9.20
N ARG A 489 -28.07 -23.28 9.62
CA ARG A 489 -27.60 -22.03 9.02
C ARG A 489 -26.46 -22.20 8.02
N VAL A 490 -25.96 -23.45 7.83
CA VAL A 490 -24.78 -23.70 6.98
C VAL A 490 -25.15 -24.50 5.76
N HIS A 491 -24.96 -23.92 4.60
CA HIS A 491 -25.04 -24.56 3.29
C HIS A 491 -23.64 -24.76 2.71
N VAL A 492 -23.51 -25.76 1.83
CA VAL A 492 -22.24 -26.08 1.17
C VAL A 492 -22.38 -25.95 -0.33
N ALA A 493 -21.42 -25.30 -0.97
CA ALA A 493 -21.33 -25.20 -2.42
C ALA A 493 -19.93 -25.60 -2.89
N ALA A 494 -19.86 -26.30 -4.02
CA ALA A 494 -18.59 -26.83 -4.53
C ALA A 494 -17.69 -25.71 -5.10
N THR A 495 -18.29 -24.71 -5.72
CA THR A 495 -17.59 -23.59 -6.35
C THR A 495 -18.16 -22.25 -5.90
N ILE A 496 -17.41 -21.17 -6.13
CA ILE A 496 -17.91 -19.79 -5.86
C ILE A 496 -19.12 -19.49 -6.75
N ALA A 497 -19.16 -19.98 -7.99
CA ALA A 497 -20.31 -19.81 -8.88
C ALA A 497 -21.56 -20.47 -8.29
N ASP A 498 -21.46 -21.75 -7.87
CA ASP A 498 -22.57 -22.46 -7.21
C ASP A 498 -22.99 -21.75 -5.91
N ALA A 499 -22.03 -21.24 -5.15
CA ALA A 499 -22.31 -20.49 -3.92
C ALA A 499 -23.10 -19.20 -4.18
N ILE A 500 -22.77 -18.47 -5.24
CA ILE A 500 -23.49 -17.25 -5.65
C ILE A 500 -24.91 -17.62 -6.08
N GLU A 501 -25.09 -18.66 -6.90
CA GLU A 501 -26.40 -19.14 -7.33
C GLU A 501 -27.26 -19.57 -6.14
N ASN A 502 -26.71 -20.38 -5.23
CA ASN A 502 -27.40 -20.82 -4.02
C ASN A 502 -27.79 -19.65 -3.11
N ALA A 503 -26.88 -18.71 -2.87
CA ALA A 503 -27.16 -17.55 -2.02
C ALA A 503 -28.24 -16.63 -2.64
N VAL A 504 -28.21 -16.43 -3.95
CA VAL A 504 -29.24 -15.68 -4.67
C VAL A 504 -30.59 -16.38 -4.59
N ALA A 505 -30.66 -17.69 -4.83
CA ALA A 505 -31.89 -18.48 -4.71
C ALA A 505 -32.48 -18.38 -3.29
N LEU A 506 -31.63 -18.55 -2.25
CA LEU A 506 -32.07 -18.39 -0.84
C LEU A 506 -32.60 -16.97 -0.55
N ALA A 507 -32.07 -15.94 -1.21
CA ALA A 507 -32.54 -14.58 -1.08
C ALA A 507 -33.89 -14.37 -1.79
N GLU A 508 -34.13 -15.12 -2.88
CA GLU A 508 -35.35 -15.03 -3.70
C GLU A 508 -36.53 -15.79 -3.06
N GLU A 509 -36.31 -16.98 -2.49
CA GLU A 509 -37.35 -17.83 -1.89
C GLU A 509 -38.22 -17.10 -0.84
N GLU A 510 -37.59 -16.29 0.01
CA GLU A 510 -38.36 -15.55 1.04
C GLU A 510 -39.05 -14.28 0.54
N GLY A 511 -38.65 -13.77 -0.63
CA GLY A 511 -39.28 -12.60 -1.25
C GLY A 511 -40.68 -12.90 -1.78
N GLU A 512 -40.98 -14.13 -2.20
CA GLU A 512 -42.24 -14.55 -2.74
C GLU A 512 -43.31 -14.76 -1.65
N ASP A 513 -42.95 -15.28 -0.49
CA ASP A 513 -43.89 -15.61 0.59
C ASP A 513 -44.48 -14.39 1.31
N GLU A 514 -43.77 -13.25 1.36
CA GLU A 514 -44.21 -12.06 2.09
C GLU A 514 -44.72 -10.92 1.21
N GLY A 515 -44.69 -11.06 -0.11
CA GLY A 515 -45.22 -10.06 -1.06
C GLY A 515 -44.37 -8.78 -1.18
N TYR A 516 -43.18 -8.76 -0.58
CA TYR A 516 -42.26 -7.61 -0.62
C TYR A 516 -41.19 -7.71 -1.72
N GLY A 517 -41.17 -8.80 -2.48
CA GLY A 517 -40.18 -9.04 -3.52
C GLY A 517 -38.76 -9.16 -2.96
N LEU A 518 -37.73 -9.00 -3.82
CA LEU A 518 -36.29 -9.09 -3.48
C LEU A 518 -35.79 -7.91 -2.60
N ALA A 519 -36.66 -6.96 -2.26
CA ALA A 519 -36.26 -5.79 -1.47
C ALA A 519 -35.89 -6.19 -0.05
N GLY A 520 -34.67 -5.84 0.35
CA GLY A 520 -34.15 -6.06 1.71
C GLY A 520 -33.33 -7.32 1.91
N ALA A 521 -33.17 -8.19 0.92
CA ALA A 521 -32.21 -9.30 0.97
C ALA A 521 -30.84 -8.86 0.45
N GLY A 522 -29.77 -9.34 1.12
CA GLY A 522 -28.40 -9.10 0.76
C GLY A 522 -27.54 -10.37 0.73
N VAL A 523 -26.56 -10.38 -0.12
CA VAL A 523 -25.52 -11.43 -0.20
C VAL A 523 -24.16 -10.76 -0.05
N VAL A 524 -23.29 -11.31 0.79
CA VAL A 524 -21.90 -10.82 0.98
C VAL A 524 -20.94 -11.96 0.74
N ILE A 525 -20.01 -11.78 -0.19
CA ILE A 525 -18.94 -12.73 -0.52
C ILE A 525 -17.68 -12.26 0.19
N THR A 526 -17.10 -13.09 1.07
CA THR A 526 -15.97 -12.69 1.93
C THR A 526 -15.10 -13.87 2.38
N GLY A 527 -14.06 -13.59 3.15
CA GLY A 527 -13.15 -14.56 3.75
C GLY A 527 -11.83 -14.76 3.00
N SER A 528 -11.72 -14.29 1.75
CA SER A 528 -10.50 -14.41 0.95
C SER A 528 -10.43 -13.34 -0.14
N VAL A 529 -9.22 -12.75 -0.32
CA VAL A 529 -8.92 -11.85 -1.44
C VAL A 529 -9.15 -12.54 -2.79
N TYR A 530 -8.73 -13.80 -2.92
CA TYR A 530 -8.86 -14.58 -4.15
C TYR A 530 -10.32 -14.88 -4.50
N SER A 531 -11.13 -15.21 -3.49
CA SER A 531 -12.56 -15.43 -3.70
C SER A 531 -13.28 -14.14 -4.09
N ALA A 532 -12.88 -13.02 -3.50
CA ALA A 532 -13.39 -11.72 -3.85
C ALA A 532 -13.07 -11.35 -5.31
N GLY A 533 -11.82 -11.55 -5.74
CA GLY A 533 -11.40 -11.32 -7.12
C GLY A 533 -12.14 -12.22 -8.12
N HIS A 534 -12.26 -13.52 -7.81
CA HIS A 534 -12.98 -14.47 -8.66
C HIS A 534 -14.48 -14.13 -8.77
N ALA A 535 -15.10 -13.75 -7.66
CA ALA A 535 -16.52 -13.33 -7.67
C ALA A 535 -16.71 -12.04 -8.50
N ARG A 536 -15.78 -11.07 -8.41
CA ARG A 536 -15.83 -9.88 -9.27
C ARG A 536 -15.79 -10.25 -10.76
N ALA A 537 -14.90 -11.15 -11.16
CA ALA A 537 -14.78 -11.63 -12.54
C ALA A 537 -16.06 -12.35 -12.99
N LEU A 538 -16.61 -13.27 -12.19
CA LEU A 538 -17.88 -13.96 -12.48
C LEU A 538 -19.06 -13.00 -12.62
N LEU A 539 -19.06 -11.90 -11.90
CA LEU A 539 -20.11 -10.87 -11.94
C LEU A 539 -19.80 -9.72 -12.93
N GLY A 540 -18.82 -9.91 -13.83
CA GLY A 540 -18.54 -9.02 -14.96
C GLY A 540 -17.84 -7.71 -14.58
N LYS A 541 -17.06 -7.71 -13.49
CA LYS A 541 -16.22 -6.57 -13.13
C LYS A 541 -14.82 -6.71 -13.72
N GLU A 542 -14.33 -5.60 -14.25
CA GLU A 542 -12.99 -5.51 -14.80
C GLU A 542 -11.92 -5.28 -13.68
N PRO A 543 -10.64 -5.63 -13.91
CA PRO A 543 -9.52 -5.24 -13.05
C PRO A 543 -9.40 -3.71 -12.90
N GLU A 544 -9.12 -3.24 -11.67
CA GLU A 544 -9.00 -1.80 -11.35
C GLU A 544 -7.71 -1.48 -10.58
#